data_f7ea8aac1ac78e1bf915fbca7ccf66e6
#
_entry.id   f7ea8aac1ac78e1bf915fbca7ccf66e6
#
_cell.length_a   1.000
_cell.length_b   1.000
_cell.length_c   1.000
_cell.angle_alpha   90.00
_cell.angle_beta   90.00
_cell.angle_gamma   90.00
#
_symmetry.space_group_name_H-M   'P 1'
#
loop_
_entity.id
_entity.type
_entity.pdbx_description
1 polymer ?
#
loop_
_entity_poly.entity_id
_entity_poly.type
_entity_poly.pdbx_seq_one_letter_code
_entity_poly.pdbx_strand_id
1 'polypeptide(L)'
;MIAELLLVLAGHSSSLFPTDHTVHPSFQQLLHPGEQQCLESIALIASRYRKIKNASSTLSRSSSRYVCALASTLNQILKKEYEALVVETEDKVLRGDSTLVASGSFVPLSSIRATFAEWDAPFVALEALVDNLCAHSDWKPGPLIDMLTLRSSTGIHRIADIMSRLSLAVQRVWKAQLTSLLIHGSISDTDPLVSKDYVFLDGCVPSCVSAQARSSITYVGKAIGKVKTARWRAQFPQNLAADHARQLEAVLVGDQYAFDRIITEIRTNVSEWLWMNVLTIKDVETSIDSL
;
A
#
# COMPACT_ATOMS: atom_id res chain seq x y z
N MET A 1 26.81 -5.80 25.67
CA MET A 1 25.35 -5.71 25.91
C MET A 1 24.66 -4.71 24.97
N ILE A 2 25.04 -3.41 24.94
CA ILE A 2 24.36 -2.41 24.06
C ILE A 2 24.49 -2.77 22.57
N ALA A 3 25.67 -3.11 22.09
CA ALA A 3 25.86 -3.53 20.69
C ALA A 3 24.98 -4.74 20.32
N GLU A 4 24.82 -5.69 21.23
CA GLU A 4 23.97 -6.85 21.03
C GLU A 4 22.49 -6.49 21.02
N LEU A 5 22.05 -5.52 21.84
CA LEU A 5 20.70 -4.98 21.79
C LEU A 5 20.40 -4.29 20.44
N LEU A 6 21.34 -3.53 19.92
CA LEU A 6 21.20 -2.88 18.60
C LEU A 6 21.13 -3.92 17.48
N LEU A 7 21.88 -5.02 17.56
CA LEU A 7 21.77 -6.14 16.62
C LEU A 7 20.39 -6.80 16.70
N VAL A 8 19.85 -6.99 17.90
CA VAL A 8 18.49 -7.53 18.09
C VAL A 8 17.44 -6.58 17.50
N LEU A 9 17.56 -5.28 17.75
CA LEU A 9 16.70 -4.25 17.15
C LEU A 9 16.81 -4.23 15.61
N ALA A 10 17.98 -4.51 15.06
CA ALA A 10 18.16 -4.69 13.60
C ALA A 10 17.54 -5.98 13.05
N GLY A 11 16.98 -6.84 13.92
CA GLY A 11 16.29 -8.07 13.54
C GLY A 11 17.16 -9.33 13.58
N HIS A 12 18.37 -9.24 14.13
CA HIS A 12 19.25 -10.42 14.30
C HIS A 12 18.89 -11.20 15.57
N SER A 13 19.20 -12.49 15.57
CA SER A 13 19.08 -13.34 16.76
C SER A 13 20.22 -13.06 17.74
N SER A 14 19.95 -13.18 19.04
CA SER A 14 20.95 -12.97 20.10
C SER A 14 20.85 -14.06 21.16
N SER A 15 21.97 -14.39 21.77
CA SER A 15 22.05 -15.32 22.89
C SER A 15 21.41 -14.74 24.16
N LEU A 16 21.25 -13.42 24.25
CA LEU A 16 20.54 -12.76 25.37
C LEU A 16 19.05 -13.13 25.41
N PHE A 17 18.45 -13.40 24.25
CA PHE A 17 17.03 -13.70 24.11
C PHE A 17 16.84 -15.04 23.41
N PRO A 18 16.88 -16.16 24.14
CA PRO A 18 16.70 -17.51 23.55
C PRO A 18 15.30 -17.74 23.00
N THR A 19 14.31 -17.13 23.63
CA THR A 19 12.97 -16.94 23.10
C THR A 19 12.79 -15.49 22.68
N ASP A 20 11.91 -15.22 21.75
CA ASP A 20 11.82 -13.93 21.03
C ASP A 20 11.81 -12.66 21.92
N HIS A 21 11.44 -12.75 23.20
CA HIS A 21 11.31 -11.56 24.06
C HIS A 21 11.68 -11.78 25.54
N THR A 22 12.12 -12.97 25.94
CA THR A 22 12.50 -13.23 27.34
C THR A 22 14.02 -13.29 27.48
N VAL A 23 14.55 -12.65 28.51
CA VAL A 23 15.98 -12.68 28.83
C VAL A 23 16.39 -14.08 29.27
N HIS A 24 17.56 -14.53 28.81
CA HIS A 24 18.10 -15.83 29.15
C HIS A 24 18.24 -16.01 30.70
N PRO A 25 17.84 -17.14 31.26
CA PRO A 25 17.82 -17.38 32.73
C PRO A 25 19.14 -17.10 33.43
N SER A 26 20.27 -17.36 32.76
CA SER A 26 21.61 -17.10 33.31
C SER A 26 21.88 -15.61 33.58
N PHE A 27 21.24 -14.70 32.82
CA PHE A 27 21.37 -13.26 32.98
C PHE A 27 20.33 -12.68 33.96
N GLN A 28 19.19 -13.34 34.12
CA GLN A 28 18.14 -12.87 35.02
C GLN A 28 18.63 -12.70 36.45
N GLN A 29 19.53 -13.59 36.90
CA GLN A 29 20.10 -13.53 38.27
C GLN A 29 21.06 -12.35 38.49
N LEU A 30 21.59 -11.79 37.40
CA LEU A 30 22.59 -10.71 37.45
C LEU A 30 21.97 -9.31 37.22
N LEU A 31 20.70 -9.27 36.79
CA LEU A 31 20.01 -8.04 36.42
C LEU A 31 19.03 -7.59 37.48
N HIS A 32 18.96 -6.28 37.68
CA HIS A 32 17.87 -5.73 38.49
C HIS A 32 16.52 -5.93 37.79
N PRO A 33 15.40 -6.20 38.49
CA PRO A 33 14.10 -6.42 37.86
C PRO A 33 13.65 -5.34 36.88
N GLY A 34 13.99 -4.07 37.16
CA GLY A 34 13.71 -2.95 36.24
C GLY A 34 14.52 -2.99 34.96
N GLU A 35 15.78 -3.45 35.01
CA GLU A 35 16.63 -3.64 33.83
C GLU A 35 16.12 -4.79 32.96
N GLN A 36 15.74 -5.90 33.62
CA GLN A 36 15.12 -7.05 32.94
C GLN A 36 13.85 -6.62 32.20
N GLN A 37 12.94 -5.91 32.84
CA GLN A 37 11.71 -5.39 32.20
C GLN A 37 12.02 -4.46 31.02
N CYS A 38 13.03 -3.60 31.16
CA CYS A 38 13.47 -2.72 30.08
C CYS A 38 14.01 -3.53 28.89
N LEU A 39 14.86 -4.52 29.13
CA LEU A 39 15.40 -5.42 28.10
C LEU A 39 14.30 -6.21 27.40
N GLU A 40 13.37 -6.79 28.14
CA GLU A 40 12.25 -7.54 27.59
C GLU A 40 11.34 -6.66 26.71
N SER A 41 11.11 -5.40 27.11
CA SER A 41 10.33 -4.46 26.33
C SER A 41 11.02 -4.08 25.01
N ILE A 42 12.35 -3.94 25.00
CA ILE A 42 13.15 -3.70 23.78
C ILE A 42 13.11 -4.95 22.90
N ALA A 43 13.29 -6.13 23.47
CA ALA A 43 13.22 -7.39 22.75
C ALA A 43 11.86 -7.63 22.10
N LEU A 44 10.77 -7.19 22.74
CA LEU A 44 9.43 -7.29 22.18
C LEU A 44 9.27 -6.42 20.93
N ILE A 45 9.82 -5.21 20.92
CA ILE A 45 9.85 -4.34 19.71
C ILE A 45 10.61 -5.05 18.58
N ALA A 46 11.79 -5.58 18.90
CA ALA A 46 12.63 -6.27 17.92
C ALA A 46 11.99 -7.56 17.38
N SER A 47 11.32 -8.32 18.20
CA SER A 47 10.58 -9.53 17.84
C SER A 47 9.44 -9.21 16.85
N ARG A 48 8.63 -8.18 17.14
CA ARG A 48 7.58 -7.69 16.25
C ARG A 48 8.15 -7.22 14.92
N TYR A 49 9.22 -6.42 14.94
CA TYR A 49 9.90 -5.98 13.73
C TYR A 49 10.34 -7.17 12.86
N ARG A 50 11.00 -8.18 13.45
CA ARG A 50 11.46 -9.39 12.75
C ARG A 50 10.28 -10.16 12.15
N LYS A 51 9.18 -10.34 12.88
CA LYS A 51 7.96 -10.98 12.40
C LYS A 51 7.39 -10.23 11.19
N ILE A 52 7.25 -8.90 11.29
CA ILE A 52 6.72 -8.06 10.23
C ILE A 52 7.63 -8.11 8.98
N LYS A 53 8.94 -8.01 9.16
CA LYS A 53 9.93 -8.07 8.07
C LYS A 53 9.88 -9.40 7.32
N ASN A 54 9.85 -10.52 8.05
CA ASN A 54 9.78 -11.86 7.46
C ASN A 54 8.46 -12.06 6.70
N ALA A 55 7.35 -11.68 7.29
CA ALA A 55 6.04 -11.77 6.65
C ALA A 55 5.94 -10.84 5.42
N SER A 56 6.47 -9.63 5.49
CA SER A 56 6.54 -8.72 4.34
C SER A 56 7.37 -9.31 3.19
N SER A 57 8.47 -10.00 3.50
CA SER A 57 9.29 -10.72 2.52
C SER A 57 8.52 -11.87 1.85
N THR A 58 7.65 -12.54 2.58
CA THR A 58 6.77 -13.58 2.05
C THR A 58 5.67 -12.98 1.17
N LEU A 59 5.01 -11.93 1.65
CA LEU A 59 3.95 -11.21 0.95
C LEU A 59 4.45 -10.55 -0.36
N SER A 60 5.72 -10.14 -0.43
CA SER A 60 6.30 -9.58 -1.65
C SER A 60 6.46 -10.58 -2.79
N ARG A 61 6.31 -11.89 -2.50
CA ARG A 61 6.30 -12.98 -3.49
C ARG A 61 4.89 -13.44 -3.85
N SER A 62 3.86 -12.75 -3.38
CA SER A 62 2.47 -13.05 -3.70
C SER A 62 2.21 -12.91 -5.20
N SER A 63 1.25 -13.66 -5.72
CA SER A 63 0.75 -13.49 -7.10
C SER A 63 -0.06 -12.20 -7.28
N SER A 64 -0.63 -11.66 -6.20
CA SER A 64 -1.41 -10.41 -6.24
C SER A 64 -0.51 -9.18 -6.28
N ARG A 65 -0.66 -8.36 -7.33
CA ARG A 65 0.05 -7.09 -7.47
C ARG A 65 -0.25 -6.11 -6.34
N TYR A 66 -1.45 -6.17 -5.78
CA TYR A 66 -1.90 -5.32 -4.68
C TYR A 66 -1.15 -5.64 -3.39
N VAL A 67 -1.03 -6.93 -3.07
CA VAL A 67 -0.28 -7.40 -1.91
C VAL A 67 1.21 -7.11 -2.08
N CYS A 68 1.77 -7.30 -3.28
CA CYS A 68 3.16 -6.95 -3.59
C CYS A 68 3.44 -5.44 -3.40
N ALA A 69 2.55 -4.56 -3.86
CA ALA A 69 2.70 -3.13 -3.69
C ALA A 69 2.65 -2.71 -2.21
N LEU A 70 1.73 -3.31 -1.44
CA LEU A 70 1.64 -3.13 0.00
C LEU A 70 2.94 -3.56 0.70
N ALA A 71 3.41 -4.78 0.43
CA ALA A 71 4.63 -5.34 1.02
C ALA A 71 5.88 -4.50 0.67
N SER A 72 5.99 -4.06 -0.58
CA SER A 72 7.09 -3.19 -1.02
C SER A 72 7.08 -1.85 -0.27
N THR A 73 5.91 -1.24 -0.10
CA THR A 73 5.78 0.02 0.63
C THR A 73 6.06 -0.18 2.11
N LEU A 74 5.60 -1.27 2.72
CA LEU A 74 5.90 -1.63 4.10
C LEU A 74 7.41 -1.79 4.31
N ASN A 75 8.09 -2.54 3.45
CA ASN A 75 9.55 -2.70 3.50
C ASN A 75 10.29 -1.35 3.37
N GLN A 76 9.78 -0.45 2.52
CA GLN A 76 10.35 0.89 2.36
C GLN A 76 10.19 1.73 3.64
N ILE A 77 9.04 1.66 4.31
CA ILE A 77 8.80 2.35 5.58
C ILE A 77 9.74 1.80 6.65
N LEU A 78 9.81 0.47 6.81
CA LEU A 78 10.70 -0.17 7.78
C LEU A 78 12.16 0.23 7.55
N LYS A 79 12.62 0.22 6.30
CA LYS A 79 14.01 0.56 5.95
C LYS A 79 14.34 2.04 6.19
N LYS A 80 13.44 2.94 5.78
CA LYS A 80 13.73 4.39 5.83
C LYS A 80 13.52 5.01 7.21
N GLU A 81 12.65 4.43 8.02
CA GLU A 81 12.28 5.04 9.30
C GLU A 81 12.81 4.22 10.48
N TYR A 82 12.53 2.91 10.54
CA TYR A 82 12.96 2.10 11.67
C TYR A 82 14.43 1.67 11.60
N GLU A 83 14.86 1.08 10.48
CA GLU A 83 16.26 0.64 10.32
C GLU A 83 17.21 1.85 10.34
N ALA A 84 16.79 2.98 9.76
CA ALA A 84 17.55 4.22 9.84
C ALA A 84 17.69 4.73 11.28
N LEU A 85 16.65 4.61 12.11
CA LEU A 85 16.69 4.94 13.53
C LEU A 85 17.66 4.04 14.30
N VAL A 86 17.71 2.74 13.98
CA VAL A 86 18.66 1.80 14.58
C VAL A 86 20.11 2.23 14.26
N VAL A 87 20.39 2.52 12.99
CA VAL A 87 21.73 2.98 12.53
C VAL A 87 22.10 4.32 13.16
N GLU A 88 21.17 5.28 13.23
CA GLU A 88 21.39 6.56 13.88
C GLU A 88 21.70 6.40 15.38
N THR A 89 20.98 5.49 16.03
CA THR A 89 21.21 5.19 17.47
C THR A 89 22.58 4.56 17.68
N GLU A 90 22.99 3.64 16.79
CA GLU A 90 24.33 3.04 16.83
C GLU A 90 25.44 4.11 16.65
N ASP A 91 25.28 5.01 15.67
CA ASP A 91 26.23 6.11 15.43
C ASP A 91 26.36 7.03 16.66
N LYS A 92 25.23 7.38 17.30
CA LYS A 92 25.24 8.18 18.55
C LYS A 92 25.93 7.46 19.71
N VAL A 93 25.73 6.16 19.85
CA VAL A 93 26.41 5.35 20.86
C VAL A 93 27.92 5.31 20.61
N LEU A 94 28.35 5.09 19.37
CA LEU A 94 29.77 5.00 19.00
C LEU A 94 30.49 6.33 19.15
N ARG A 95 29.82 7.44 18.87
CA ARG A 95 30.40 8.80 19.03
C ARG A 95 30.37 9.31 20.48
N GLY A 96 29.70 8.61 21.38
CA GLY A 96 29.53 9.06 22.76
C GLY A 96 28.64 10.31 22.87
N ASP A 97 27.60 10.43 22.02
CA ASP A 97 26.70 11.58 22.00
C ASP A 97 26.02 11.77 23.35
N SER A 98 26.13 13.01 23.88
CA SER A 98 25.56 13.40 25.18
C SER A 98 24.03 13.24 25.31
N THR A 99 23.31 13.11 24.19
CA THR A 99 21.87 12.85 24.18
C THR A 99 21.53 11.42 24.60
N LEU A 100 22.43 10.47 24.40
CA LEU A 100 22.24 9.05 24.73
C LEU A 100 23.23 8.58 25.81
N VAL A 101 24.44 9.14 25.86
CA VAL A 101 25.51 8.72 26.75
C VAL A 101 25.52 9.60 28.00
N ALA A 102 25.27 9.01 29.16
CA ALA A 102 25.36 9.71 30.43
C ALA A 102 26.81 10.01 30.82
N SER A 103 26.98 10.88 31.81
CA SER A 103 28.30 11.20 32.37
C SER A 103 29.02 9.91 32.81
N GLY A 104 30.20 9.62 32.23
CA GLY A 104 30.96 8.41 32.51
C GLY A 104 30.96 7.35 31.41
N SER A 105 30.63 7.72 30.17
CA SER A 105 30.60 6.81 29.00
C SER A 105 29.62 5.63 29.12
N PHE A 106 28.57 5.80 29.90
CA PHE A 106 27.55 4.80 30.11
C PHE A 106 26.28 5.15 29.32
N VAL A 107 25.73 4.18 28.59
CA VAL A 107 24.43 4.30 27.88
C VAL A 107 23.33 3.68 28.72
N PRO A 108 22.37 4.46 29.24
CA PRO A 108 21.25 3.91 29.99
C PRO A 108 20.31 3.09 29.07
N LEU A 109 19.89 1.91 29.52
CA LEU A 109 18.90 1.10 28.80
C LEU A 109 17.59 1.84 28.58
N SER A 110 17.21 2.68 29.56
CA SER A 110 16.02 3.53 29.47
C SER A 110 16.05 4.53 28.32
N SER A 111 17.24 5.07 27.99
CA SER A 111 17.41 5.99 26.87
C SER A 111 17.17 5.26 25.52
N ILE A 112 17.72 4.05 25.38
CA ILE A 112 17.45 3.21 24.19
C ILE A 112 15.97 2.87 24.12
N ARG A 113 15.37 2.42 25.25
CA ARG A 113 13.94 2.10 25.30
C ARG A 113 13.08 3.31 24.91
N ALA A 114 13.42 4.51 25.39
CA ALA A 114 12.69 5.74 25.07
C ALA A 114 12.79 6.08 23.58
N THR A 115 13.98 5.92 22.97
CA THR A 115 14.19 6.15 21.53
C THR A 115 13.29 5.28 20.67
N PHE A 116 13.10 4.01 21.02
CA PHE A 116 12.29 3.07 20.27
C PHE A 116 10.82 2.98 20.72
N ALA A 117 10.44 3.69 21.81
CA ALA A 117 9.06 3.67 22.35
C ALA A 117 8.01 4.10 21.31
N GLU A 118 8.36 5.00 20.42
CA GLU A 118 7.44 5.48 19.38
C GLU A 118 7.02 4.40 18.36
N TRP A 119 7.74 3.26 18.31
CA TRP A 119 7.42 2.13 17.45
C TRP A 119 6.56 1.06 18.11
N ASP A 120 6.31 1.13 19.41
CA ASP A 120 5.48 0.14 20.11
C ASP A 120 4.08 -0.01 19.48
N ALA A 121 3.33 1.09 19.41
CA ALA A 121 1.97 1.08 18.88
C ALA A 121 1.93 0.80 17.36
N PRO A 122 2.79 1.42 16.52
CA PRO A 122 2.87 1.07 15.10
C PRO A 122 3.14 -0.41 14.85
N PHE A 123 4.07 -1.04 15.59
CA PHE A 123 4.36 -2.46 15.36
C PHE A 123 3.23 -3.37 15.80
N VAL A 124 2.49 -3.04 16.84
CA VAL A 124 1.27 -3.80 17.20
C VAL A 124 0.25 -3.73 16.05
N ALA A 125 0.04 -2.54 15.50
CA ALA A 125 -0.92 -2.36 14.41
C ALA A 125 -0.46 -3.06 13.10
N LEU A 126 0.84 -2.99 12.79
CA LEU A 126 1.43 -3.66 11.62
C LEU A 126 1.45 -5.18 11.78
N GLU A 127 1.74 -5.70 12.99
CA GLU A 127 1.68 -7.12 13.29
C GLU A 127 0.26 -7.66 13.04
N ALA A 128 -0.76 -6.99 13.58
CA ALA A 128 -2.16 -7.35 13.35
C ALA A 128 -2.58 -7.24 11.88
N LEU A 129 -2.01 -6.28 11.11
CA LEU A 129 -2.23 -6.19 9.67
C LEU A 129 -1.63 -7.38 8.94
N VAL A 130 -0.37 -7.69 9.21
CA VAL A 130 0.37 -8.77 8.55
C VAL A 130 -0.23 -10.14 8.88
N ASP A 131 -0.63 -10.39 10.14
CA ASP A 131 -1.31 -11.62 10.54
C ASP A 131 -2.63 -11.81 9.77
N ASN A 132 -3.39 -10.74 9.59
CA ASN A 132 -4.62 -10.75 8.79
C ASN A 132 -4.32 -11.04 7.29
N LEU A 133 -3.28 -10.41 6.74
CA LEU A 133 -2.87 -10.65 5.35
C LEU A 133 -2.39 -12.08 5.11
N CYS A 134 -1.67 -12.67 6.06
CA CYS A 134 -1.18 -14.04 5.96
C CYS A 134 -2.29 -15.08 6.20
N ALA A 135 -3.33 -14.76 6.97
CA ALA A 135 -4.47 -15.65 7.22
C ALA A 135 -5.33 -15.88 5.97
N HIS A 136 -5.32 -14.96 5.01
CA HIS A 136 -6.10 -15.03 3.78
C HIS A 136 -5.16 -14.90 2.58
N SER A 137 -5.18 -15.88 1.68
CA SER A 137 -4.28 -15.89 0.51
C SER A 137 -4.83 -15.13 -0.71
N ASP A 138 -6.15 -14.96 -0.81
CA ASP A 138 -6.83 -14.38 -1.98
C ASP A 138 -7.43 -13.00 -1.68
N TRP A 139 -6.54 -12.03 -1.51
CA TRP A 139 -6.95 -10.65 -1.29
C TRP A 139 -7.38 -9.97 -2.58
N LYS A 140 -8.66 -9.62 -2.66
CA LYS A 140 -9.19 -8.76 -3.72
C LYS A 140 -8.94 -7.28 -3.41
N PRO A 141 -8.78 -6.43 -4.45
CA PRO A 141 -8.43 -5.02 -4.24
C PRO A 141 -9.46 -4.22 -3.44
N GLY A 142 -10.75 -4.46 -3.62
CA GLY A 142 -11.81 -3.74 -2.90
C GLY A 142 -11.71 -3.90 -1.39
N PRO A 143 -11.89 -5.12 -0.83
CA PRO A 143 -11.77 -5.37 0.61
C PRO A 143 -10.41 -4.96 1.18
N LEU A 144 -9.31 -5.08 0.42
CA LEU A 144 -8.00 -4.67 0.86
C LEU A 144 -7.90 -3.15 1.03
N ILE A 145 -8.38 -2.38 0.06
CA ILE A 145 -8.42 -0.91 0.14
C ILE A 145 -9.35 -0.46 1.28
N ASP A 146 -10.53 -1.06 1.40
CA ASP A 146 -11.51 -0.73 2.44
C ASP A 146 -10.95 -0.99 3.84
N MET A 147 -10.29 -2.14 4.05
CA MET A 147 -9.64 -2.48 5.31
C MET A 147 -8.53 -1.49 5.67
N LEU A 148 -7.66 -1.13 4.71
CA LEU A 148 -6.56 -0.20 4.95
C LEU A 148 -7.09 1.22 5.22
N THR A 149 -8.12 1.64 4.51
CA THR A 149 -8.76 2.94 4.70
C THR A 149 -9.42 3.02 6.09
N LEU A 150 -10.09 1.96 6.53
CA LEU A 150 -10.66 1.87 7.87
C LEU A 150 -9.56 1.95 8.94
N ARG A 151 -8.44 1.24 8.76
CA ARG A 151 -7.31 1.26 9.70
C ARG A 151 -6.57 2.60 9.72
N SER A 152 -6.64 3.37 8.64
CA SER A 152 -6.03 4.71 8.57
C SER A 152 -6.84 5.79 9.32
N SER A 153 -8.11 5.52 9.64
CA SER A 153 -8.97 6.45 10.41
C SER A 153 -8.77 6.39 11.92
N THR A 154 -7.64 5.86 12.40
CA THR A 154 -7.28 5.87 13.82
C THR A 154 -6.85 7.26 14.30
N GLY A 155 -7.10 7.57 15.59
CA GLY A 155 -6.63 8.82 16.22
C GLY A 155 -5.12 8.87 16.51
N ILE A 156 -4.38 7.77 16.32
CA ILE A 156 -2.93 7.73 16.53
C ILE A 156 -2.23 8.14 15.24
N HIS A 157 -1.74 9.37 15.16
CA HIS A 157 -1.19 9.97 13.94
C HIS A 157 -0.17 9.09 13.21
N ARG A 158 0.78 8.50 13.93
CA ARG A 158 1.81 7.66 13.31
C ARG A 158 1.25 6.40 12.66
N ILE A 159 0.28 5.76 13.30
CA ILE A 159 -0.42 4.59 12.73
C ILE A 159 -1.24 5.03 11.53
N ALA A 160 -1.97 6.14 11.65
CA ALA A 160 -2.78 6.69 10.56
C ALA A 160 -1.92 7.01 9.34
N ASP A 161 -0.75 7.65 9.50
CA ASP A 161 0.19 7.95 8.43
C ASP A 161 0.67 6.67 7.73
N ILE A 162 1.18 5.70 8.50
CA ILE A 162 1.66 4.43 7.94
C ILE A 162 0.54 3.72 7.17
N MET A 163 -0.65 3.58 7.76
CA MET A 163 -1.79 2.90 7.11
C MET A 163 -2.28 3.66 5.88
N SER A 164 -2.27 4.99 5.89
CA SER A 164 -2.60 5.81 4.72
C SER A 164 -1.62 5.60 3.57
N ARG A 165 -0.33 5.57 3.85
CA ARG A 165 0.72 5.31 2.86
C ARG A 165 0.60 3.91 2.25
N LEU A 166 0.28 2.89 3.05
CA LEU A 166 0.01 1.54 2.58
C LEU A 166 -1.27 1.51 1.71
N SER A 167 -2.34 2.18 2.14
CA SER A 167 -3.59 2.30 1.37
C SER A 167 -3.35 2.98 0.02
N LEU A 168 -2.62 4.09 -0.01
CA LEU A 168 -2.28 4.81 -1.24
C LEU A 168 -1.47 3.95 -2.22
N ALA A 169 -0.56 3.10 -1.72
CA ALA A 169 0.21 2.19 -2.57
C ALA A 169 -0.70 1.18 -3.29
N VAL A 170 -1.66 0.59 -2.58
CA VAL A 170 -2.64 -0.34 -3.15
C VAL A 170 -3.58 0.39 -4.11
N GLN A 171 -4.08 1.58 -3.74
CA GLN A 171 -4.92 2.40 -4.58
C GLN A 171 -4.23 2.82 -5.89
N ARG A 172 -2.92 3.08 -5.89
CA ARG A 172 -2.15 3.38 -7.11
C ARG A 172 -2.20 2.22 -8.10
N VAL A 173 -2.03 0.99 -7.64
CA VAL A 173 -2.13 -0.21 -8.50
C VAL A 173 -3.53 -0.33 -9.07
N TRP A 174 -4.56 -0.15 -8.24
CA TRP A 174 -5.96 -0.20 -8.66
C TRP A 174 -6.27 0.89 -9.69
N LYS A 175 -5.85 2.14 -9.44
CA LYS A 175 -6.03 3.26 -10.39
C LYS A 175 -5.28 3.03 -11.70
N ALA A 176 -4.08 2.47 -11.68
CA ALA A 176 -3.34 2.17 -12.90
C ALA A 176 -4.08 1.15 -13.78
N GLN A 177 -4.67 0.11 -13.17
CA GLN A 177 -5.50 -0.84 -13.93
C GLN A 177 -6.80 -0.19 -14.43
N LEU A 178 -7.44 0.65 -13.62
CA LEU A 178 -8.61 1.41 -14.02
C LEU A 178 -8.32 2.34 -15.20
N THR A 179 -7.19 3.04 -15.16
CA THR A 179 -6.72 3.91 -16.26
C THR A 179 -6.49 3.10 -17.53
N SER A 180 -5.86 1.92 -17.42
CA SER A 180 -5.68 1.02 -18.56
C SER A 180 -7.00 0.56 -19.16
N LEU A 181 -8.00 0.28 -18.34
CA LEU A 181 -9.34 -0.09 -18.77
C LEU A 181 -10.07 1.08 -19.46
N LEU A 182 -10.04 2.29 -18.85
CA LEU A 182 -10.79 3.45 -19.34
C LEU A 182 -10.17 4.11 -20.56
N ILE A 183 -8.83 4.07 -20.72
CA ILE A 183 -8.11 4.72 -21.81
C ILE A 183 -7.83 3.75 -22.95
N HIS A 184 -7.46 2.53 -22.63
CA HIS A 184 -7.03 1.55 -23.63
C HIS A 184 -8.02 0.42 -23.84
N GLY A 185 -9.11 0.33 -23.05
CA GLY A 185 -10.04 -0.80 -23.08
C GLY A 185 -9.36 -2.15 -22.81
N SER A 186 -8.15 -2.12 -22.23
CA SER A 186 -7.37 -3.33 -22.01
C SER A 186 -7.66 -3.90 -20.61
N ILE A 187 -7.84 -5.22 -20.57
CA ILE A 187 -8.04 -5.99 -19.36
C ILE A 187 -6.69 -6.61 -18.98
N SER A 188 -6.30 -6.51 -17.72
CA SER A 188 -5.07 -7.13 -17.22
C SER A 188 -5.24 -8.65 -17.16
N ASP A 189 -4.19 -9.39 -17.59
CA ASP A 189 -4.17 -10.85 -17.49
C ASP A 189 -3.99 -11.32 -16.03
N THR A 190 -3.27 -10.53 -15.23
CA THR A 190 -3.06 -10.79 -13.81
C THR A 190 -3.93 -9.86 -12.98
N ASP A 191 -4.67 -10.41 -12.02
CA ASP A 191 -5.61 -9.67 -11.15
C ASP A 191 -6.60 -8.78 -11.95
N PRO A 192 -7.39 -9.32 -12.89
CA PRO A 192 -8.31 -8.52 -13.70
C PRO A 192 -9.37 -7.84 -12.82
N LEU A 193 -9.68 -6.56 -13.11
CA LEU A 193 -10.78 -5.85 -12.45
C LEU A 193 -12.14 -6.25 -13.01
N VAL A 194 -12.18 -6.56 -14.29
CA VAL A 194 -13.40 -6.88 -15.04
C VAL A 194 -13.25 -8.19 -15.80
N SER A 195 -14.37 -8.85 -16.07
CA SER A 195 -14.45 -10.00 -16.96
C SER A 195 -14.23 -9.61 -18.42
N LYS A 196 -14.14 -10.60 -19.33
CA LYS A 196 -14.06 -10.37 -20.78
C LYS A 196 -15.26 -9.58 -21.34
N ASP A 197 -16.39 -9.63 -20.64
CA ASP A 197 -17.61 -8.87 -20.98
C ASP A 197 -17.65 -7.47 -20.37
N TYR A 198 -16.55 -7.03 -19.76
CA TYR A 198 -16.43 -5.74 -19.07
C TYR A 198 -17.34 -5.59 -17.85
N VAL A 199 -17.68 -6.68 -17.19
CA VAL A 199 -18.41 -6.67 -15.92
C VAL A 199 -17.40 -6.78 -14.79
N PHE A 200 -17.53 -5.94 -13.76
CA PHE A 200 -16.65 -6.02 -12.59
C PHE A 200 -16.73 -7.38 -11.91
N LEU A 201 -15.59 -7.91 -11.55
CA LEU A 201 -15.49 -9.12 -10.75
C LEU A 201 -15.77 -8.79 -9.28
N ASP A 202 -16.34 -9.76 -8.56
CA ASP A 202 -16.65 -9.60 -7.14
C ASP A 202 -15.41 -9.25 -6.32
N GLY A 203 -15.57 -8.25 -5.45
CA GLY A 203 -14.48 -7.75 -4.60
C GLY A 203 -13.43 -6.91 -5.32
N CYS A 204 -13.54 -6.63 -6.63
CA CYS A 204 -12.55 -5.83 -7.34
C CYS A 204 -12.76 -4.32 -7.23
N VAL A 205 -13.85 -3.88 -6.64
CA VAL A 205 -14.19 -2.45 -6.51
C VAL A 205 -14.28 -2.07 -5.03
N PRO A 206 -13.59 -1.02 -4.60
CA PRO A 206 -13.74 -0.48 -3.24
C PRO A 206 -15.16 -0.04 -2.93
N SER A 207 -15.57 -0.11 -1.67
CA SER A 207 -16.93 0.24 -1.22
C SER A 207 -17.28 1.72 -1.44
N CYS A 208 -16.27 2.61 -1.44
CA CYS A 208 -16.43 4.04 -1.69
C CYS A 208 -16.81 4.38 -3.14
N VAL A 209 -16.69 3.46 -4.09
CA VAL A 209 -17.06 3.69 -5.50
C VAL A 209 -18.57 3.48 -5.68
N SER A 210 -19.29 4.51 -6.12
CA SER A 210 -20.73 4.48 -6.30
C SER A 210 -21.18 3.49 -7.40
N ALA A 211 -22.43 3.02 -7.32
CA ALA A 211 -23.02 2.18 -8.36
C ALA A 211 -23.05 2.88 -9.73
N GLN A 212 -23.24 4.21 -9.73
CA GLN A 212 -23.24 5.02 -10.95
C GLN A 212 -21.83 5.08 -11.57
N ALA A 213 -20.78 5.29 -10.76
CA ALA A 213 -19.41 5.25 -11.24
C ALA A 213 -19.05 3.88 -11.80
N ARG A 214 -19.43 2.78 -11.13
CA ARG A 214 -19.22 1.41 -11.63
C ARG A 214 -19.85 1.20 -13.00
N SER A 215 -21.10 1.61 -13.17
CA SER A 215 -21.82 1.54 -14.46
C SER A 215 -21.11 2.37 -15.54
N SER A 216 -20.64 3.56 -15.20
CA SER A 216 -19.92 4.44 -16.13
C SER A 216 -18.58 3.86 -16.55
N ILE A 217 -17.82 3.27 -15.62
CA ILE A 217 -16.52 2.63 -15.89
C ILE A 217 -16.71 1.43 -16.83
N THR A 218 -17.70 0.57 -16.57
CA THR A 218 -17.97 -0.59 -17.43
C THR A 218 -18.41 -0.17 -18.82
N TYR A 219 -19.24 0.86 -18.93
CA TYR A 219 -19.65 1.43 -20.22
C TYR A 219 -18.44 1.94 -21.03
N VAL A 220 -17.61 2.79 -20.42
CA VAL A 220 -16.44 3.37 -21.10
C VAL A 220 -15.44 2.27 -21.51
N GLY A 221 -15.09 1.36 -20.59
CA GLY A 221 -14.17 0.26 -20.87
C GLY A 221 -14.65 -0.61 -22.04
N LYS A 222 -15.94 -0.96 -22.03
CA LYS A 222 -16.56 -1.74 -23.13
C LYS A 222 -16.57 -0.99 -24.46
N ALA A 223 -16.87 0.30 -24.43
CA ALA A 223 -16.91 1.15 -25.63
C ALA A 223 -15.52 1.26 -26.28
N ILE A 224 -14.51 1.63 -25.50
CA ILE A 224 -13.12 1.75 -25.98
C ILE A 224 -12.57 0.38 -26.43
N GLY A 225 -12.85 -0.70 -25.68
CA GLY A 225 -12.43 -2.04 -26.05
C GLY A 225 -13.01 -2.51 -27.39
N LYS A 226 -14.31 -2.24 -27.64
CA LYS A 226 -14.95 -2.54 -28.92
C LYS A 226 -14.37 -1.73 -30.07
N VAL A 227 -14.14 -0.43 -29.90
CA VAL A 227 -13.51 0.43 -30.90
C VAL A 227 -12.13 -0.12 -31.29
N LYS A 228 -11.33 -0.50 -30.31
CA LYS A 228 -10.01 -1.09 -30.52
C LYS A 228 -10.06 -2.41 -31.29
N THR A 229 -11.00 -3.30 -30.91
CA THR A 229 -11.17 -4.61 -31.55
C THR A 229 -11.66 -4.49 -32.99
N ALA A 230 -12.53 -3.53 -33.25
CA ALA A 230 -13.09 -3.28 -34.59
C ALA A 230 -12.06 -2.63 -35.55
N ARG A 231 -10.84 -2.36 -35.13
CA ARG A 231 -9.79 -1.67 -35.91
C ARG A 231 -10.29 -0.39 -36.58
N TRP A 232 -11.18 0.33 -35.92
CA TRP A 232 -11.69 1.60 -36.45
C TRP A 232 -10.53 2.57 -36.67
N ARG A 233 -10.58 3.29 -37.81
CA ARG A 233 -9.57 4.29 -38.21
C ARG A 233 -9.50 5.47 -37.23
N ALA A 234 -10.61 5.76 -36.52
CA ALA A 234 -10.67 6.82 -35.54
C ALA A 234 -9.97 6.36 -34.22
N GLN A 235 -8.76 6.85 -34.01
CA GLN A 235 -8.05 6.68 -32.73
C GLN A 235 -8.61 7.67 -31.71
N PHE A 236 -8.78 7.20 -30.47
CA PHE A 236 -9.15 8.07 -29.36
C PHE A 236 -8.10 9.19 -29.21
N PRO A 237 -8.50 10.49 -29.09
CA PRO A 237 -7.56 11.61 -29.06
C PRO A 237 -6.54 11.48 -27.92
N GLN A 238 -5.25 11.50 -28.26
CA GLN A 238 -4.18 11.31 -27.27
C GLN A 238 -4.19 12.40 -26.19
N ASN A 239 -4.54 13.62 -26.52
CA ASN A 239 -4.65 14.72 -25.57
C ASN A 239 -5.72 14.44 -24.52
N LEU A 240 -6.89 13.97 -24.95
CA LEU A 240 -7.99 13.62 -24.05
C LEU A 240 -7.65 12.42 -23.17
N ALA A 241 -6.97 11.42 -23.74
CA ALA A 241 -6.46 10.27 -22.98
C ALA A 241 -5.45 10.69 -21.90
N ALA A 242 -4.53 11.60 -22.21
CA ALA A 242 -3.55 12.10 -21.26
C ALA A 242 -4.20 12.94 -20.15
N ASP A 243 -5.21 13.74 -20.47
CA ASP A 243 -5.95 14.53 -19.49
C ASP A 243 -6.76 13.63 -18.53
N HIS A 244 -7.45 12.63 -19.07
CA HIS A 244 -8.15 11.64 -18.25
C HIS A 244 -7.20 10.87 -17.33
N ALA A 245 -6.03 10.45 -17.82
CA ALA A 245 -5.03 9.77 -17.01
C ALA A 245 -4.56 10.66 -15.85
N ARG A 246 -4.28 11.93 -16.11
CA ARG A 246 -3.85 12.92 -15.10
C ARG A 246 -4.92 13.17 -14.04
N GLN A 247 -6.19 13.32 -14.45
CA GLN A 247 -7.31 13.48 -13.54
C GLN A 247 -7.50 12.26 -12.63
N LEU A 248 -7.44 11.04 -13.20
CA LEU A 248 -7.53 9.80 -12.43
C LEU A 248 -6.36 9.60 -11.46
N GLU A 249 -5.16 10.02 -11.83
CA GLU A 249 -4.00 9.94 -10.95
C GLU A 249 -4.13 10.91 -9.76
N ALA A 250 -4.61 12.12 -10.00
CA ALA A 250 -4.71 13.17 -8.99
C ALA A 250 -5.79 12.90 -7.93
N VAL A 251 -6.90 12.23 -8.31
CA VAL A 251 -8.03 12.01 -7.41
C VAL A 251 -7.74 10.95 -6.34
N LEU A 252 -8.20 11.19 -5.12
CA LEU A 252 -8.21 10.17 -4.06
C LEU A 252 -9.46 9.29 -4.21
N VAL A 253 -9.27 7.98 -4.13
CA VAL A 253 -10.40 7.02 -4.23
C VAL A 253 -11.38 7.17 -3.08
N GLY A 254 -10.91 7.64 -1.91
CA GLY A 254 -11.75 7.93 -0.75
C GLY A 254 -12.64 9.18 -0.88
N ASP A 255 -12.32 10.09 -1.79
CA ASP A 255 -13.19 11.23 -2.12
C ASP A 255 -14.20 10.80 -3.20
N GLN A 256 -15.28 10.20 -2.75
CA GLN A 256 -16.33 9.65 -3.61
C GLN A 256 -16.88 10.72 -4.58
N TYR A 257 -17.11 11.95 -4.11
CA TYR A 257 -17.68 13.00 -4.93
C TYR A 257 -16.73 13.42 -6.07
N ALA A 258 -15.46 13.67 -5.75
CA ALA A 258 -14.46 14.03 -6.75
C ALA A 258 -14.24 12.89 -7.74
N PHE A 259 -14.21 11.64 -7.26
CA PHE A 259 -14.06 10.46 -8.11
C PHE A 259 -15.23 10.28 -9.06
N ASP A 260 -16.48 10.33 -8.56
CA ASP A 260 -17.70 10.21 -9.36
C ASP A 260 -17.80 11.29 -10.44
N ARG A 261 -17.41 12.54 -10.10
CA ARG A 261 -17.37 13.64 -11.07
C ARG A 261 -16.42 13.35 -12.22
N ILE A 262 -15.19 12.90 -11.93
CA ILE A 262 -14.18 12.60 -12.95
C ILE A 262 -14.65 11.43 -13.83
N ILE A 263 -15.20 10.37 -13.25
CA ILE A 263 -15.72 9.24 -14.01
C ILE A 263 -16.87 9.66 -14.92
N THR A 264 -17.75 10.56 -14.44
CA THR A 264 -18.85 11.10 -15.25
C THR A 264 -18.33 11.97 -16.40
N GLU A 265 -17.33 12.80 -16.16
CA GLU A 265 -16.66 13.61 -17.19
C GLU A 265 -16.03 12.72 -18.27
N ILE A 266 -15.26 11.69 -17.86
CA ILE A 266 -14.67 10.71 -18.79
C ILE A 266 -15.76 10.03 -19.63
N ARG A 267 -16.86 9.60 -19.02
CA ARG A 267 -17.99 8.99 -19.73
C ARG A 267 -18.59 9.93 -20.77
N THR A 268 -18.82 11.19 -20.40
CA THR A 268 -19.38 12.20 -21.30
C THR A 268 -18.47 12.42 -22.49
N ASN A 269 -17.18 12.68 -22.26
CA ASN A 269 -16.18 12.91 -23.30
C ASN A 269 -16.06 11.72 -24.25
N VAL A 270 -16.05 10.51 -23.75
CA VAL A 270 -16.00 9.28 -24.55
C VAL A 270 -17.28 9.09 -25.34
N SER A 271 -18.45 9.39 -24.77
CA SER A 271 -19.74 9.28 -25.45
C SER A 271 -19.87 10.29 -26.59
N GLU A 272 -19.45 11.55 -26.38
CA GLU A 272 -19.45 12.58 -27.40
C GLU A 272 -18.48 12.22 -28.54
N TRP A 273 -17.28 11.75 -28.21
CA TRP A 273 -16.32 11.32 -29.20
C TRP A 273 -16.85 10.14 -30.04
N LEU A 274 -17.47 9.14 -29.41
CA LEU A 274 -18.09 8.02 -30.11
C LEU A 274 -19.21 8.47 -31.03
N TRP A 275 -20.08 9.35 -30.53
CA TRP A 275 -21.20 9.88 -31.29
C TRP A 275 -20.74 10.60 -32.55
N MET A 276 -19.79 11.49 -32.44
CA MET A 276 -19.22 12.22 -33.59
C MET A 276 -18.61 11.28 -34.62
N ASN A 277 -17.83 10.29 -34.21
CA ASN A 277 -17.16 9.39 -35.13
C ASN A 277 -18.10 8.37 -35.77
N VAL A 278 -19.11 7.87 -35.05
CA VAL A 278 -20.10 6.90 -35.58
C VAL A 278 -21.02 7.57 -36.58
N LEU A 279 -21.47 8.80 -36.31
CA LEU A 279 -22.33 9.55 -37.25
C LEU A 279 -21.57 9.89 -38.52
N THR A 280 -20.34 10.39 -38.42
CA THR A 280 -19.53 10.75 -39.58
C THR A 280 -19.29 9.55 -40.50
N ILE A 281 -19.14 8.36 -39.98
CA ILE A 281 -18.96 7.14 -40.82
C ILE A 281 -20.27 6.74 -41.46
N LYS A 282 -21.40 6.79 -40.78
CA LYS A 282 -22.72 6.48 -41.37
C LYS A 282 -23.11 7.48 -42.46
N ASP A 283 -22.86 8.76 -42.26
CA ASP A 283 -23.16 9.78 -43.26
C ASP A 283 -22.31 9.61 -44.50
N VAL A 284 -21.07 9.13 -44.40
CA VAL A 284 -20.21 8.83 -45.54
C VAL A 284 -20.68 7.55 -46.26
N GLU A 285 -21.04 6.49 -45.52
CA GLU A 285 -21.54 5.26 -46.15
C GLU A 285 -22.88 5.50 -46.87
N THR A 286 -23.82 6.22 -46.26
CA THR A 286 -25.09 6.58 -46.92
C THR A 286 -24.93 7.50 -48.11
N SER A 287 -23.90 8.35 -48.14
CA SER A 287 -23.58 9.21 -49.30
C SER A 287 -22.94 8.42 -50.45
N ILE A 288 -22.21 7.34 -50.17
CA ILE A 288 -21.62 6.46 -51.17
C ILE A 288 -22.66 5.53 -51.80
N ASP A 289 -23.61 5.04 -50.99
CA ASP A 289 -24.70 4.19 -51.47
C ASP A 289 -25.78 4.95 -52.26
N SER A 290 -25.72 6.30 -52.26
CA SER A 290 -26.61 7.18 -53.01
C SER A 290 -26.01 7.72 -54.31
N LEU A 291 -24.77 7.38 -54.63
CA LEU A 291 -24.08 7.65 -55.89
C LEU A 291 -24.01 6.41 -56.79
#